data_960b81e9d6b59ff11d6e934c6727cb30
#
_entry.id   960b81e9d6b59ff11d6e934c6727cb30
#
_cell.length_a   1.000
_cell.length_b   1.000
_cell.length_c   1.000
_cell.angle_alpha   90.00
_cell.angle_beta   90.00
_cell.angle_gamma   90.00
#
_symmetry.space_group_name_H-M   'P 1'
#
loop_
_entity.id
_entity.type
_entity.pdbx_description
1 polymer ?
#
loop_
_entity_poly.entity_id
_entity_poly.type
_entity_poly.pdbx_seq_one_letter_code
_entity_poly.pdbx_strand_id
1 'polypeptide(L)'
;MLDKGKVREIAQKYSEEVKKVLNPTSIILFGSYVNGTPHEWSDIDIAVLVNDIKDEDWYNSRILLQRIIRNNDFLCIEPHLLDENHDPSGFVEHVIKTGEVVYQSS
;
A
#
# COMPACT_ATOMS: atom_id res chain seq x y z
N MET A 1 6.40 -18.05 5.60
CA MET A 1 6.85 -16.95 4.71
C MET A 1 6.31 -17.17 3.31
N LEU A 2 5.80 -16.11 2.70
CA LEU A 2 5.26 -16.17 1.34
C LEU A 2 6.38 -15.96 0.31
N ASP A 3 6.28 -16.59 -0.86
CA ASP A 3 7.23 -16.31 -1.95
C ASP A 3 6.84 -15.00 -2.67
N LYS A 4 7.75 -14.45 -3.46
CA LYS A 4 7.55 -13.17 -4.14
C LYS A 4 6.38 -13.18 -5.11
N GLY A 5 6.15 -14.28 -5.81
CA GLY A 5 5.03 -14.40 -6.74
C GLY A 5 3.70 -14.33 -6.02
N LYS A 6 3.59 -14.98 -4.87
CA LYS A 6 2.39 -14.95 -4.05
C LYS A 6 2.15 -13.58 -3.44
N VAL A 7 3.22 -12.92 -2.98
CA VAL A 7 3.14 -11.57 -2.43
C VAL A 7 2.62 -10.60 -3.50
N ARG A 8 3.13 -10.66 -4.71
CA ARG A 8 2.67 -9.81 -5.82
C ARG A 8 1.22 -10.06 -6.17
N GLU A 9 0.80 -11.33 -6.17
CA GLU A 9 -0.60 -11.69 -6.42
C GLU A 9 -1.53 -11.09 -5.37
N ILE A 10 -1.17 -11.19 -4.10
CA ILE A 10 -1.93 -10.62 -2.99
C ILE A 10 -1.98 -9.09 -3.12
N ALA A 11 -0.85 -8.46 -3.39
CA ALA A 11 -0.77 -7.00 -3.57
C ALA A 11 -1.64 -6.53 -4.72
N GLN A 12 -1.66 -7.28 -5.83
CA GLN A 12 -2.48 -6.96 -6.99
C GLN A 12 -3.97 -7.05 -6.66
N LYS A 13 -4.38 -8.07 -5.96
CA LYS A 13 -5.78 -8.23 -5.53
C LYS A 13 -6.21 -7.12 -4.59
N TYR A 14 -5.35 -6.75 -3.64
CA TYR A 14 -5.63 -5.64 -2.74
C TYR A 14 -5.77 -4.33 -3.53
N SER A 15 -4.87 -4.08 -4.46
CA SER A 15 -4.88 -2.90 -5.32
C SER A 15 -6.21 -2.78 -6.07
N GLU A 16 -6.72 -3.88 -6.63
CA GLU A 16 -8.00 -3.87 -7.34
C GLU A 16 -9.15 -3.44 -6.42
N GLU A 17 -9.16 -3.89 -5.17
CA GLU A 17 -10.19 -3.50 -4.21
C GLU A 17 -10.05 -2.04 -3.79
N VAL A 18 -8.83 -1.55 -3.60
CA VAL A 18 -8.57 -0.15 -3.25
C VAL A 18 -9.09 0.79 -4.34
N LYS A 19 -8.86 0.46 -5.60
CA LYS A 19 -9.29 1.28 -6.74
C LYS A 19 -10.81 1.42 -6.85
N LYS A 20 -11.57 0.53 -6.25
CA LYS A 20 -13.03 0.61 -6.24
C LYS A 20 -13.56 1.70 -5.30
N VAL A 21 -12.79 2.08 -4.30
CA VAL A 21 -13.24 3.00 -3.24
C VAL A 21 -12.40 4.28 -3.14
N LEU A 22 -11.21 4.31 -3.70
CA LEU A 22 -10.30 5.45 -3.69
C LEU A 22 -9.74 5.72 -5.07
N ASN A 23 -9.20 6.94 -5.26
CA ASN A 23 -8.50 7.31 -6.48
C ASN A 23 -7.01 7.52 -6.18
N PRO A 24 -6.25 6.46 -5.93
CA PRO A 24 -4.83 6.62 -5.62
C PRO A 24 -4.05 7.02 -6.87
N THR A 25 -2.97 7.79 -6.68
CA THR A 25 -2.04 8.11 -7.76
C THR A 25 -1.16 6.91 -8.06
N SER A 26 -0.80 6.15 -7.03
CA SER A 26 -0.08 4.88 -7.20
C SER A 26 -0.26 4.00 -5.97
N ILE A 27 0.03 2.71 -6.15
CA ILE A 27 0.04 1.72 -5.08
C ILE A 27 1.37 0.98 -5.22
N ILE A 28 2.15 0.94 -4.14
CA ILE A 28 3.52 0.45 -4.16
C ILE A 28 3.73 -0.60 -3.08
N LEU A 29 4.27 -1.75 -3.48
CA LEU A 29 4.73 -2.79 -2.57
C LEU A 29 6.13 -2.42 -2.08
N PHE A 30 6.35 -2.39 -0.77
CA PHE A 30 7.65 -2.02 -0.22
C PHE A 30 7.96 -2.85 1.03
N GLY A 31 9.08 -2.54 1.68
CA GLY A 31 9.46 -3.19 2.92
C GLY A 31 10.22 -4.49 2.71
N SER A 32 10.16 -5.41 3.68
CA SER A 32 11.03 -6.57 3.74
C SER A 32 10.89 -7.53 2.55
N TYR A 33 9.70 -7.68 1.98
CA TYR A 33 9.51 -8.55 0.81
C TYR A 33 10.16 -8.01 -0.45
N VAL A 34 10.33 -6.69 -0.56
CA VAL A 34 11.01 -6.08 -1.69
C VAL A 34 12.51 -5.99 -1.44
N ASN A 35 12.91 -5.67 -0.22
CA ASN A 35 14.32 -5.49 0.15
C ASN A 35 15.09 -6.79 0.33
N GLY A 36 14.42 -7.94 0.23
CA GLY A 36 15.08 -9.24 0.31
C GLY A 36 15.39 -9.69 1.74
N THR A 37 14.72 -9.12 2.74
CA THR A 37 14.94 -9.48 4.15
C THR A 37 13.66 -9.94 4.87
N PRO A 38 12.72 -10.65 4.18
CA PRO A 38 11.53 -11.13 4.86
C PRO A 38 11.84 -12.27 5.82
N HIS A 39 11.01 -12.37 6.84
CA HIS A 39 11.06 -13.51 7.77
C HIS A 39 9.65 -14.05 7.96
N GLU A 40 9.50 -15.13 8.71
CA GLU A 40 8.26 -15.89 8.84
C GLU A 40 7.04 -15.01 9.22
N TRP A 41 7.25 -13.97 10.00
CA TRP A 41 6.19 -13.11 10.51
C TRP A 41 6.12 -11.73 9.81
N SER A 42 6.81 -11.58 8.67
CA SER A 42 6.81 -10.31 7.95
C SER A 42 5.43 -10.01 7.34
N ASP A 43 4.96 -8.78 7.57
CA ASP A 43 3.77 -8.27 6.91
C ASP A 43 4.12 -7.82 5.49
N ILE A 44 3.10 -7.75 4.65
CA ILE A 44 3.21 -7.20 3.30
C ILE A 44 2.89 -5.71 3.40
N ASP A 45 3.92 -4.86 3.27
CA ASP A 45 3.75 -3.41 3.34
C ASP A 45 3.29 -2.86 2.00
N ILE A 46 2.15 -2.19 1.98
CA ILE A 46 1.60 -1.59 0.76
C ILE A 46 1.33 -0.12 1.02
N ALA A 47 1.94 0.74 0.20
CA ALA A 47 1.71 2.17 0.23
C ALA A 47 0.64 2.53 -0.79
N VAL A 48 -0.39 3.24 -0.32
CA VAL A 48 -1.44 3.81 -1.18
C VAL A 48 -1.18 5.31 -1.21
N LEU A 49 -0.72 5.82 -2.35
CA LEU A 49 -0.35 7.21 -2.51
C LEU A 49 -1.51 8.02 -3.06
N VAL A 50 -1.76 9.16 -2.44
CA VAL A 50 -2.82 10.10 -2.84
C VAL A 50 -2.24 11.51 -2.96
N ASN A 51 -2.99 12.43 -3.55
CA ASN A 51 -2.60 13.83 -3.75
C ASN A 51 -3.56 14.77 -3.05
N ASP A 52 -3.02 15.67 -2.22
CA ASP A 52 -3.78 16.80 -1.63
C ASP A 52 -5.11 16.39 -1.00
N ILE A 53 -5.09 15.29 -0.26
CA ILE A 53 -6.28 14.81 0.42
C ILE A 53 -6.56 15.66 1.67
N LYS A 54 -7.82 15.98 1.90
CA LYS A 54 -8.26 16.73 3.08
C LYS A 54 -8.20 15.84 4.34
N ASP A 55 -8.01 16.46 5.51
CA ASP A 55 -7.88 15.72 6.77
C ASP A 55 -9.06 14.78 7.03
N GLU A 56 -10.28 15.21 6.77
CA GLU A 56 -11.46 14.38 6.99
C GLU A 56 -11.49 13.18 6.02
N ASP A 57 -11.07 13.39 4.76
CA ASP A 57 -10.98 12.32 3.77
C ASP A 57 -9.82 11.38 4.07
N TRP A 58 -8.76 11.90 4.68
CA TRP A 58 -7.62 11.10 5.13
C TRP A 58 -8.06 10.04 6.13
N TYR A 59 -8.79 10.47 7.15
CA TYR A 59 -9.28 9.57 8.19
C TYR A 59 -10.22 8.51 7.62
N ASN A 60 -11.18 8.93 6.79
CA ASN A 60 -12.14 8.03 6.17
C ASN A 60 -11.45 7.04 5.23
N SER A 61 -10.45 7.49 4.49
CA SER A 61 -9.67 6.61 3.59
C SER A 61 -8.91 5.54 4.36
N ARG A 62 -8.33 5.88 5.50
CA ARG A 62 -7.65 4.90 6.35
C ARG A 62 -8.62 3.83 6.83
N ILE A 63 -9.82 4.22 7.21
CA ILE A 63 -10.86 3.27 7.64
C ILE A 63 -11.23 2.33 6.48
N LEU A 64 -11.38 2.88 5.27
CA LEU A 64 -11.70 2.07 4.09
C LEU A 64 -10.61 1.05 3.78
N LEU A 65 -9.34 1.43 3.88
CA LEU A 65 -8.23 0.51 3.65
C LEU A 65 -8.25 -0.66 4.63
N GLN A 66 -8.54 -0.40 5.90
CA GLN A 66 -8.65 -1.43 6.92
C GLN A 66 -9.88 -2.32 6.71
N ARG A 67 -10.99 -1.73 6.25
CA ARG A 67 -12.22 -2.48 5.98
C ARG A 67 -12.01 -3.48 4.84
N ILE A 68 -11.29 -3.08 3.79
CA ILE A 68 -10.95 -3.98 2.68
C ILE A 68 -10.18 -5.19 3.20
N ILE A 69 -9.24 -4.98 4.10
CA ILE A 69 -8.44 -6.07 4.68
C ILE A 69 -9.34 -7.07 5.39
N ARG A 70 -10.26 -6.60 6.23
CA ARG A 70 -11.16 -7.48 6.98
C ARG A 70 -12.16 -8.20 6.09
N ASN A 71 -12.72 -7.50 5.11
CA ASN A 71 -13.78 -8.06 4.25
C ASN A 71 -13.25 -9.09 3.24
N ASN A 72 -11.96 -9.03 2.92
CA ASN A 72 -11.34 -9.89 1.89
C ASN A 72 -10.26 -10.81 2.47
N ASP A 73 -10.14 -10.84 3.78
CA ASP A 73 -9.20 -11.71 4.48
C ASP A 73 -7.72 -11.45 4.11
N PHE A 74 -7.36 -10.19 3.90
CA PHE A 74 -5.99 -9.77 3.60
C PHE A 74 -5.20 -9.49 4.89
N LEU A 75 -5.24 -10.41 5.85
CA LEU A 75 -4.68 -10.19 7.19
C LEU A 75 -3.17 -9.98 7.22
N CYS A 76 -2.47 -10.41 6.18
CA CYS A 76 -1.02 -10.23 6.07
C CYS A 76 -0.61 -8.87 5.51
N ILE A 77 -1.56 -8.03 5.10
CA ILE A 77 -1.25 -6.72 4.53
C ILE A 77 -1.26 -5.64 5.62
N GLU A 78 -0.22 -4.81 5.61
CA GLU A 78 -0.17 -3.59 6.40
C GLU A 78 -0.25 -2.41 5.45
N PRO A 79 -1.40 -1.70 5.37
CA PRO A 79 -1.55 -0.59 4.44
C PRO A 79 -1.04 0.72 5.04
N HIS A 80 -0.43 1.54 4.19
CA HIS A 80 0.07 2.86 4.56
C HIS A 80 -0.51 3.88 3.59
N LEU A 81 -1.35 4.78 4.09
CA LEU A 81 -1.88 5.88 3.29
C LEU A 81 -0.88 7.04 3.35
N LEU A 82 -0.39 7.48 2.21
CA LEU A 82 0.62 8.53 2.11
C LEU A 82 0.19 9.61 1.13
N ASP A 83 0.44 10.88 1.48
CA ASP A 83 0.17 12.02 0.60
C ASP A 83 1.48 12.42 -0.09
N GLU A 84 1.51 12.33 -1.43
CA GLU A 84 2.70 12.66 -2.24
C GLU A 84 3.15 14.10 -2.07
N ASN A 85 2.23 15.00 -1.77
CA ASN A 85 2.51 16.42 -1.63
C ASN A 85 2.82 16.85 -0.19
N HIS A 86 2.86 15.89 0.73
CA HIS A 86 3.20 16.14 2.12
C HIS A 86 4.12 15.04 2.63
N ASP A 87 5.43 15.24 2.40
CA ASP A 87 6.44 14.23 2.73
C ASP A 87 7.62 14.84 3.51
N PRO A 88 7.35 15.37 4.74
CA PRO A 88 8.40 16.05 5.50
C PRO A 88 9.57 15.15 5.92
N SER A 89 9.33 13.86 6.06
CA SER A 89 10.39 12.91 6.45
C SER A 89 11.12 12.29 5.27
N GLY A 90 10.62 12.46 4.03
CA GLY A 90 11.16 11.80 2.84
C GLY A 90 10.75 10.34 2.72
N PHE A 91 9.78 9.88 3.51
CA PHE A 91 9.34 8.49 3.48
C PHE A 91 8.68 8.11 2.16
N VAL A 92 7.85 9.00 1.60
CA VAL A 92 7.21 8.77 0.29
C VAL A 92 8.27 8.60 -0.78
N GLU A 93 9.28 9.50 -0.81
CA GLU A 93 10.37 9.40 -1.77
C GLU A 93 11.12 8.08 -1.64
N HIS A 94 11.39 7.65 -0.40
CA HIS A 94 12.04 6.38 -0.13
C HIS A 94 11.23 5.19 -0.67
N VAL A 95 9.92 5.18 -0.44
CA VAL A 95 9.01 4.14 -0.93
C VAL A 95 9.01 4.08 -2.45
N ILE A 96 8.94 5.24 -3.11
CA ILE A 96 8.94 5.33 -4.58
C ILE A 96 10.25 4.78 -5.15
N LYS A 97 11.38 5.10 -4.52
CA LYS A 97 12.70 4.67 -5.02
C LYS A 97 12.98 3.18 -4.80
N THR A 98 12.50 2.62 -3.69
CA THR A 98 12.89 1.26 -3.30
C THR A 98 11.77 0.23 -3.49
N GLY A 99 10.54 0.67 -3.67
CA GLY A 99 9.39 -0.22 -3.79
C GLY A 99 9.14 -0.72 -5.21
N GLU A 100 8.18 -1.64 -5.33
CA GLU A 100 7.70 -2.13 -6.62
C GLU A 100 6.31 -1.56 -6.87
N VAL A 101 6.12 -0.89 -8.01
CA VAL A 101 4.84 -0.30 -8.38
C VAL A 101 3.85 -1.42 -8.73
N VAL A 102 2.73 -1.46 -8.02
CA VAL A 102 1.63 -2.40 -8.27
C VAL A 102 0.58 -1.74 -9.18
N TYR A 103 0.36 -0.45 -8.99
CA TYR A 103 -0.59 0.32 -9.76
C TYR A 103 -0.10 1.75 -9.90
N GLN A 104 -0.30 2.33 -11.07
CA GLN A 104 -0.01 3.74 -11.33
C GLN A 104 -1.12 4.32 -12.19
N SER A 105 -1.70 5.44 -11.76
CA SER A 105 -2.70 6.14 -12.56
C SER A 105 -2.05 6.80 -13.78
N SER A 106 -2.76 6.84 -14.86
CA SER A 106 -2.27 7.49 -16.09
C SER A 106 -2.55 8.98 -16.10
#